data_f969c96148114fab35d325ae9807ad08
#
_entry.id   f969c96148114fab35d325ae9807ad08
#
_cell.length_a   1.000
_cell.length_b   1.000
_cell.length_c   1.000
_cell.angle_alpha   90.00
_cell.angle_beta   90.00
_cell.angle_gamma   90.00
#
_symmetry.space_group_name_H-M   'P 1'
#
loop_
_entity.id
_entity.type
_entity.pdbx_description
1 polymer ?
#
loop_
_entity_poly.entity_id
_entity_poly.type
_entity_poly.pdbx_seq_one_letter_code
_entity_poly.pdbx_strand_id
1 'polypeptide(L)'
;MTKIKFYLIFLILLVSCKDQENMSVQDAIKYLDQEDVLFLDVRTFQEFNYDGSIKNALLIPVNSLEKKLTLLEPYRDKKIIVYCKSGRRSRLATDFLKKNNFEAMNLEGGYLAWGKYFSNQK
;
A
#
# COMPACT_ATOMS: atom_id res chain seq x y z
N MET A 1 2.10 -50.70 34.20
CA MET A 1 2.94 -49.59 33.75
C MET A 1 2.20 -48.82 32.67
N THR A 2 1.61 -47.73 33.03
CA THR A 2 0.93 -46.84 32.08
C THR A 2 1.94 -45.95 31.44
N LYS A 3 2.25 -46.19 30.18
CA LYS A 3 3.02 -45.23 29.38
C LYS A 3 2.10 -44.06 29.02
N ILE A 4 2.28 -42.97 29.70
CA ILE A 4 1.64 -41.70 29.31
C ILE A 4 2.38 -41.21 28.08
N LYS A 5 1.78 -41.43 26.90
CA LYS A 5 2.23 -40.77 25.70
C LYS A 5 1.83 -39.30 25.82
N PHE A 6 2.80 -38.49 26.18
CA PHE A 6 2.66 -37.04 25.94
C PHE A 6 2.62 -36.82 24.45
N TYR A 7 1.41 -36.74 23.90
CA TYR A 7 1.24 -36.10 22.61
C TYR A 7 1.51 -34.60 22.86
N LEU A 8 2.74 -34.20 22.59
CA LEU A 8 3.02 -32.79 22.37
C LEU A 8 2.18 -32.40 21.16
N ILE A 9 0.97 -31.91 21.45
CA ILE A 9 0.20 -31.18 20.44
C ILE A 9 1.02 -29.92 20.22
N PHE A 10 1.88 -29.99 19.20
CA PHE A 10 2.47 -28.80 18.63
C PHE A 10 1.30 -28.03 18.03
N LEU A 11 0.67 -27.20 18.87
CA LEU A 11 -0.24 -26.17 18.39
C LEU A 11 0.62 -25.23 17.56
N ILE A 12 0.76 -25.56 16.28
CA ILE A 12 1.25 -24.59 15.30
C ILE A 12 0.17 -23.52 15.31
N LEU A 13 0.41 -22.51 16.11
CA LEU A 13 -0.20 -21.22 15.92
C LEU A 13 0.27 -20.79 14.53
N LEU A 14 -0.53 -21.15 13.52
CA LEU A 14 -0.53 -20.44 12.27
C LEU A 14 -0.92 -19.01 12.63
N VAL A 15 0.06 -18.24 13.06
CA VAL A 15 -0.03 -16.80 12.97
C VAL A 15 -0.13 -16.55 11.47
N SER A 16 -1.37 -16.55 10.98
CA SER A 16 -1.68 -15.93 9.73
C SER A 16 -1.28 -14.47 9.90
N CYS A 17 -0.03 -14.15 9.59
CA CYS A 17 0.29 -12.80 9.19
C CYS A 17 -0.59 -12.58 7.95
N LYS A 18 -1.80 -12.06 8.15
CA LYS A 18 -2.44 -11.31 7.12
C LYS A 18 -1.46 -10.19 6.86
N ASP A 19 -0.62 -10.35 5.85
CA ASP A 19 0.01 -9.24 5.21
C ASP A 19 -1.14 -8.27 4.95
N GLN A 20 -1.15 -7.18 5.67
CA GLN A 20 -2.20 -6.18 5.53
C GLN A 20 -1.93 -5.50 4.19
N GLU A 21 -2.50 -6.07 3.14
CA GLU A 21 -2.28 -5.61 1.76
C GLU A 21 -2.96 -4.28 1.48
N ASN A 22 -3.97 -3.94 2.28
CA ASN A 22 -4.76 -2.72 2.14
C ASN A 22 -4.66 -1.85 3.39
N MET A 23 -4.61 -0.55 3.14
CA MET A 23 -4.65 0.48 4.18
C MET A 23 -5.88 1.35 3.97
N SER A 24 -6.65 1.60 5.04
CA SER A 24 -7.76 2.53 5.00
C SER A 24 -7.30 3.99 4.85
N VAL A 25 -8.18 4.86 4.37
CA VAL A 25 -7.89 6.30 4.32
C VAL A 25 -7.62 6.86 5.72
N GLN A 26 -8.38 6.43 6.72
CA GLN A 26 -8.20 6.87 8.11
C GLN A 26 -6.80 6.55 8.64
N ASP A 27 -6.28 5.39 8.30
CA ASP A 27 -4.91 5.00 8.69
C ASP A 27 -3.86 5.71 7.85
N ALA A 28 -4.09 5.86 6.55
CA ALA A 28 -3.15 6.53 5.64
C ALA A 28 -2.92 8.00 5.98
N ILE A 29 -3.94 8.71 6.46
CA ILE A 29 -3.84 10.12 6.86
C ILE A 29 -2.79 10.33 7.96
N LYS A 30 -2.60 9.36 8.84
CA LYS A 30 -1.59 9.42 9.91
C LYS A 30 -0.16 9.50 9.38
N TYR A 31 0.04 9.11 8.12
CA TYR A 31 1.34 9.11 7.45
C TYR A 31 1.59 10.32 6.57
N LEU A 32 0.62 11.24 6.44
CA LEU A 32 0.86 12.52 5.79
C LEU A 32 1.98 13.27 6.55
N ASP A 33 2.86 13.90 5.81
CA ASP A 33 3.98 14.67 6.35
C ASP A 33 5.05 13.84 7.09
N GLN A 34 5.03 12.49 7.00
CA GLN A 34 6.10 11.65 7.48
C GLN A 34 7.15 11.41 6.38
N GLU A 35 8.42 11.66 6.70
CA GLU A 35 9.53 11.56 5.73
C GLU A 35 9.86 10.12 5.34
N ASP A 36 9.51 9.14 6.18
CA ASP A 36 9.75 7.72 5.97
C ASP A 36 8.61 7.01 5.23
N VAL A 37 7.66 7.76 4.71
CA VAL A 37 6.52 7.26 3.95
C VAL A 37 6.40 7.97 2.61
N LEU A 38 6.21 7.19 1.56
CA LEU A 38 5.93 7.69 0.21
C LEU A 38 4.49 7.38 -0.17
N PHE A 39 3.74 8.38 -0.62
CA PHE A 39 2.51 8.17 -1.38
C PHE A 39 2.84 8.05 -2.86
N LEU A 40 2.55 6.90 -3.46
CA LEU A 40 2.79 6.63 -4.87
C LEU A 40 1.48 6.61 -5.63
N ASP A 41 1.32 7.57 -6.53
CA ASP A 41 0.19 7.67 -7.44
C ASP A 41 0.51 6.89 -8.73
N VAL A 42 -0.29 5.87 -9.04
CA VAL A 42 -0.11 5.06 -10.25
C VAL A 42 -1.18 5.32 -11.30
N ARG A 43 -1.90 6.45 -11.16
CA ARG A 43 -2.87 6.93 -12.15
C ARG A 43 -2.16 7.50 -13.38
N THR A 44 -2.95 7.98 -14.33
CA THR A 44 -2.43 8.70 -15.48
C THR A 44 -2.00 10.12 -15.12
N PHE A 45 -1.16 10.71 -15.96
CA PHE A 45 -0.75 12.11 -15.85
C PHE A 45 -1.97 13.05 -15.86
N GLN A 46 -2.97 12.76 -16.69
CA GLN A 46 -4.20 13.55 -16.75
C GLN A 46 -4.98 13.51 -15.44
N GLU A 47 -5.18 12.34 -14.87
CA GLU A 47 -5.86 12.21 -13.58
C GLU A 47 -5.13 12.98 -12.48
N PHE A 48 -3.81 12.85 -12.42
CA PHE A 48 -2.97 13.54 -11.44
C PHE A 48 -3.09 15.06 -11.52
N ASN A 49 -3.07 15.60 -12.72
CA ASN A 49 -3.08 17.06 -12.92
C ASN A 49 -4.48 17.67 -12.89
N TYR A 50 -5.50 16.97 -13.39
CA TYR A 50 -6.86 17.54 -13.48
C TYR A 50 -7.73 17.20 -12.27
N ASP A 51 -7.59 16.01 -11.69
CA ASP A 51 -8.41 15.61 -10.55
C ASP A 51 -7.75 15.94 -9.20
N GLY A 52 -6.50 16.36 -9.21
CA GLY A 52 -5.70 16.56 -8.02
C GLY A 52 -4.97 15.30 -7.57
N SER A 53 -4.20 15.40 -6.50
CA SER A 53 -3.40 14.31 -5.94
C SER A 53 -3.25 14.43 -4.43
N ILE A 54 -2.81 13.36 -3.80
CA ILE A 54 -2.39 13.41 -2.39
C ILE A 54 -1.12 14.27 -2.30
N LYS A 55 -1.04 15.08 -1.26
CA LYS A 55 0.10 15.98 -1.01
C LYS A 55 1.42 15.20 -1.05
N ASN A 56 2.37 15.75 -1.79
CA ASN A 56 3.72 15.18 -1.96
C ASN A 56 3.76 13.79 -2.62
N ALA A 57 2.69 13.34 -3.26
CA ALA A 57 2.70 12.07 -3.98
C ALA A 57 3.65 12.11 -5.17
N LEU A 58 4.37 11.00 -5.37
CA LEU A 58 5.14 10.75 -6.57
C LEU A 58 4.23 10.07 -7.61
N LEU A 59 4.22 10.57 -8.84
CA LEU A 59 3.48 9.98 -9.94
C LEU A 59 4.37 9.04 -10.75
N ILE A 60 4.00 7.78 -10.77
CA ILE A 60 4.51 6.80 -11.74
C ILE A 60 3.31 6.00 -12.24
N PRO A 61 2.78 6.27 -13.45
CA PRO A 61 1.66 5.52 -13.98
C PRO A 61 1.93 4.00 -13.99
N VAL A 62 0.91 3.20 -13.69
CA VAL A 62 1.07 1.75 -13.51
C VAL A 62 1.76 1.08 -14.72
N ASN A 63 1.48 1.54 -15.94
CA ASN A 63 2.09 1.00 -17.16
C ASN A 63 3.58 1.33 -17.31
N SER A 64 4.08 2.28 -16.57
CA SER A 64 5.49 2.71 -16.58
C SER A 64 6.26 2.21 -15.37
N LEU A 65 5.61 1.57 -14.40
CA LEU A 65 6.20 1.24 -13.11
C LEU A 65 7.40 0.31 -13.25
N GLU A 66 7.29 -0.74 -14.06
CA GLU A 66 8.39 -1.68 -14.30
C GLU A 66 9.63 -0.98 -14.87
N LYS A 67 9.45 -0.15 -15.88
CA LYS A 67 10.56 0.59 -16.53
C LYS A 67 11.17 1.65 -15.62
N LYS A 68 10.40 2.18 -14.70
CA LYS A 68 10.80 3.28 -13.81
C LYS A 68 11.05 2.83 -12.37
N LEU A 69 11.20 1.54 -12.14
CA LEU A 69 11.39 0.99 -10.79
C LEU A 69 12.63 1.59 -10.09
N THR A 70 13.66 1.94 -10.84
CA THR A 70 14.87 2.60 -10.32
C THR A 70 14.59 3.93 -9.63
N LEU A 71 13.51 4.64 -10.00
CA LEU A 71 13.10 5.87 -9.32
C LEU A 71 12.68 5.64 -7.87
N LEU A 72 12.35 4.40 -7.52
CA LEU A 72 11.93 4.02 -6.17
C LEU A 72 13.08 3.52 -5.28
N GLU A 73 14.30 3.40 -5.80
CA GLU A 73 15.45 2.97 -5.00
C GLU A 73 15.67 3.83 -3.73
N PRO A 74 15.51 5.16 -3.76
CA PRO A 74 15.63 5.99 -2.55
C PRO A 74 14.59 5.66 -1.47
N TYR A 75 13.53 4.95 -1.82
CA TYR A 75 12.40 4.61 -0.95
C TYR A 75 12.38 3.14 -0.52
N ARG A 76 13.47 2.40 -0.77
CA ARG A 76 13.53 0.96 -0.50
C ARG A 76 13.31 0.63 0.97
N ASP A 77 13.78 1.47 1.88
CA ASP A 77 13.61 1.32 3.32
C ASP A 77 12.41 2.10 3.88
N LYS A 78 11.56 2.62 3.00
CA LYS A 78 10.39 3.40 3.36
C LYS A 78 9.11 2.61 3.10
N LYS A 79 8.05 2.95 3.83
CA LYS A 79 6.71 2.47 3.54
C LYS A 79 6.17 3.19 2.30
N ILE A 80 5.66 2.44 1.33
CA ILE A 80 5.03 2.99 0.14
C ILE A 80 3.53 2.74 0.20
N ILE A 81 2.74 3.80 0.24
CA ILE A 81 1.28 3.74 0.15
C ILE A 81 0.91 4.03 -1.30
N VAL A 82 0.43 3.02 -2.00
CA VAL A 82 0.13 3.05 -3.43
C VAL A 82 -1.33 3.33 -3.65
N TYR A 83 -1.67 4.27 -4.51
CA TYR A 83 -3.06 4.54 -4.83
C TYR A 83 -3.30 4.78 -6.32
N CYS A 84 -4.52 4.50 -6.73
CA CYS A 84 -5.07 4.90 -8.01
C CYS A 84 -6.44 5.57 -7.78
N LYS A 85 -7.33 5.55 -8.75
CA LYS A 85 -8.67 6.14 -8.58
C LYS A 85 -9.54 5.37 -7.60
N SER A 86 -9.65 4.04 -7.78
CA SER A 86 -10.57 3.17 -7.03
C SER A 86 -9.90 1.99 -6.31
N GLY A 87 -8.60 1.77 -6.51
CA GLY A 87 -7.82 0.72 -5.86
C GLY A 87 -7.42 -0.46 -6.74
N ARG A 88 -7.92 -0.59 -7.96
CA ARG A 88 -7.64 -1.75 -8.83
C ARG A 88 -6.23 -1.73 -9.43
N ARG A 89 -5.85 -0.62 -10.08
CA ARG A 89 -4.50 -0.45 -10.67
C ARG A 89 -3.43 -0.46 -9.59
N SER A 90 -3.71 0.17 -8.46
CA SER A 90 -2.79 0.24 -7.33
C SER A 90 -2.60 -1.11 -6.62
N ARG A 91 -3.59 -1.99 -6.64
CA ARG A 91 -3.42 -3.36 -6.16
C ARG A 91 -2.37 -4.11 -6.97
N LEU A 92 -2.46 -4.04 -8.30
CA LEU A 92 -1.47 -4.66 -9.19
C LEU A 92 -0.08 -4.07 -8.97
N ALA A 93 0.01 -2.75 -8.83
CA ALA A 93 1.26 -2.06 -8.54
C ALA A 93 1.84 -2.46 -7.18
N THR A 94 1.01 -2.58 -6.16
CA THR A 94 1.41 -3.03 -4.82
C THR A 94 2.00 -4.43 -4.86
N ASP A 95 1.34 -5.36 -5.53
CA ASP A 95 1.83 -6.74 -5.68
C ASP A 95 3.18 -6.79 -6.41
N PHE A 96 3.33 -6.00 -7.46
CA PHE A 96 4.58 -5.89 -8.20
C PHE A 96 5.72 -5.33 -7.32
N LEU A 97 5.45 -4.29 -6.54
CA LEU A 97 6.43 -3.70 -5.62
C LEU A 97 6.83 -4.67 -4.52
N LYS A 98 5.89 -5.39 -3.93
CA LYS A 98 6.18 -6.41 -2.90
C LYS A 98 7.06 -7.53 -3.46
N LYS A 99 6.83 -7.98 -4.69
CA LYS A 99 7.69 -8.97 -5.37
C LYS A 99 9.11 -8.46 -5.62
N ASN A 100 9.29 -7.15 -5.69
CA ASN A 100 10.58 -6.49 -5.82
C ASN A 100 11.17 -6.00 -4.49
N ASN A 101 10.69 -6.55 -3.38
CA ASN A 101 11.17 -6.31 -2.01
C ASN A 101 10.96 -4.88 -1.50
N PHE A 102 9.91 -4.20 -1.95
CA PHE A 102 9.44 -2.97 -1.35
C PHE A 102 8.36 -3.24 -0.30
N GLU A 103 8.34 -2.45 0.75
CA GLU A 103 7.23 -2.41 1.69
C GLU A 103 6.11 -1.55 1.11
N ALA A 104 5.13 -2.16 0.48
CA ALA A 104 4.04 -1.48 -0.21
C ALA A 104 2.67 -1.92 0.29
N MET A 105 1.74 -0.98 0.37
CA MET A 105 0.35 -1.19 0.76
C MET A 105 -0.57 -0.45 -0.20
N ASN A 106 -1.70 -1.05 -0.52
CA ASN A 106 -2.73 -0.44 -1.37
C ASN A 106 -3.64 0.45 -0.53
N LEU A 107 -3.84 1.69 -0.96
CA LEU A 107 -4.85 2.57 -0.36
C LEU A 107 -6.25 2.11 -0.77
N GLU A 108 -7.00 1.57 0.19
CA GLU A 108 -8.34 1.03 -0.05
C GLU A 108 -9.30 2.11 -0.54
N GLY A 109 -9.96 1.84 -1.66
CA GLY A 109 -10.89 2.77 -2.32
C GLY A 109 -10.22 3.92 -3.07
N GLY A 110 -8.91 4.05 -3.04
CA GLY A 110 -8.12 4.97 -3.83
C GLY A 110 -8.42 6.45 -3.59
N TYR A 111 -8.16 7.26 -4.61
CA TYR A 111 -8.34 8.70 -4.54
C TYR A 111 -9.81 9.11 -4.37
N LEU A 112 -10.75 8.29 -4.84
CA LEU A 112 -12.17 8.53 -4.58
C LEU A 112 -12.51 8.45 -3.09
N ALA A 113 -12.04 7.42 -2.40
CA ALA A 113 -12.23 7.29 -0.95
C ALA A 113 -11.51 8.40 -0.17
N TRP A 114 -10.34 8.80 -0.64
CA TRP A 114 -9.59 9.94 -0.09
C TRP A 114 -10.41 11.23 -0.14
N GLY A 115 -10.93 11.57 -1.32
CA GLY A 115 -11.76 12.77 -1.52
C GLY A 115 -13.04 12.74 -0.70
N LYS A 116 -13.70 11.56 -0.63
CA LYS A 116 -14.91 11.37 0.17
C LYS A 116 -14.66 11.58 1.66
N TYR A 117 -13.54 11.09 2.17
CA TYR A 117 -13.17 11.28 3.57
C TYR A 117 -13.10 12.78 3.91
N PHE A 118 -12.40 13.57 3.11
CA PHE A 118 -12.27 15.00 3.37
C PHE A 118 -13.56 15.79 3.14
N SER A 119 -14.41 15.39 2.20
CA SER A 119 -15.69 16.05 1.98
C SER A 119 -16.67 15.84 3.15
N ASN A 120 -16.56 14.73 3.86
CA ASN A 120 -17.40 14.42 5.03
C ASN A 120 -16.91 15.12 6.32
N GLN A 121 -15.75 15.78 6.30
CA GLN A 121 -15.21 16.52 7.45
C GLN A 121 -15.64 18.01 7.49
N LYS A 122 -16.41 18.47 6.51
CA LYS A 122 -16.88 19.88 6.41
C LYS A 122 -18.16 20.11 7.18
#